data_faca5f99ae5e46ce299b4d06036e1c8b
#
_entry.id   faca5f99ae5e46ce299b4d06036e1c8b
#
_cell.length_a   1.000
_cell.length_b   1.000
_cell.length_c   1.000
_cell.angle_alpha   90.00
_cell.angle_beta   90.00
_cell.angle_gamma   90.00
#
_symmetry.space_group_name_H-M   'P 1'
#
loop_
_entity.id
_entity.type
_entity.pdbx_description
1 polymer ?
#
loop_
_entity_poly.entity_id
_entity_poly.type
_entity_poly.pdbx_seq_one_letter_code
_entity_poly.pdbx_strand_id
1 'polypeptide(L)'
;MTASHTLSHPAAISQIPKHGLLTIHGFGIRLLAKSGHLEIEYGIGPDRRKLRLPRVANGLKRLVCISEDGFITLSALKWLSDVGVAFIMLDRLGKVRIVTGPTSPSDVRLRRAQALAHQNGKALEISRELIRAKLQGQEEVVREQLKQPTIADVIARLRERLKDAEELDAVRHLEARTAQTYWSAWRDLPILFPRQDAKHVPNHWLRFGARHSPLTSGPRLAVNPPNAILNYVFALAESECRLALCACGLDAGIGFVHVETRNRDSLALDLLETIRPSIEAWLLNWITEEPLRRSDFFETGSGNCRLMSRLCSELSETAPTWAGSLRRGLSTWHARCGIRHLNPSFRRSD
;
A
#
# COMPACT_ATOMS: atom_id res chain seq x y z
N MET A 1 46.04 35.84 -20.47
CA MET A 1 45.62 34.98 -19.36
C MET A 1 44.10 34.79 -19.49
N THR A 2 43.70 33.75 -20.18
CA THR A 2 42.31 33.40 -20.48
C THR A 2 41.85 32.37 -19.44
N ALA A 3 40.95 32.77 -18.56
CA ALA A 3 40.34 31.87 -17.57
C ALA A 3 39.34 30.94 -18.27
N SER A 4 39.68 29.67 -18.36
CA SER A 4 38.76 28.61 -18.77
C SER A 4 37.70 28.37 -17.69
N HIS A 5 36.48 28.81 -17.95
CA HIS A 5 35.32 28.38 -17.20
C HIS A 5 35.02 26.92 -17.56
N THR A 6 35.50 25.99 -16.76
CA THR A 6 35.04 24.62 -16.76
C THR A 6 33.61 24.62 -16.24
N LEU A 7 32.65 24.48 -17.15
CA LEU A 7 31.26 24.12 -16.83
C LEU A 7 31.26 22.72 -16.21
N SER A 8 31.17 22.68 -14.90
CA SER A 8 30.89 21.40 -14.20
C SER A 8 29.56 20.88 -14.70
N HIS A 9 29.61 19.79 -15.46
CA HIS A 9 28.44 19.02 -15.81
C HIS A 9 27.76 18.58 -14.50
N PRO A 10 26.47 18.80 -14.32
CA PRO A 10 25.75 18.22 -13.20
C PRO A 10 25.86 16.70 -13.30
N ALA A 11 26.28 16.06 -12.23
CA ALA A 11 26.39 14.63 -12.13
C ALA A 11 25.08 13.98 -12.61
N ALA A 12 25.14 13.44 -13.81
CA ALA A 12 24.06 12.70 -14.41
C ALA A 12 24.06 11.29 -13.85
N ILE A 13 22.86 10.74 -13.78
CA ILE A 13 22.52 9.36 -13.54
C ILE A 13 22.27 9.04 -12.07
N SER A 14 21.09 9.41 -11.66
CA SER A 14 20.41 8.79 -10.54
C SER A 14 20.22 7.31 -10.84
N GLN A 15 20.73 6.49 -9.98
CA GLN A 15 20.35 5.09 -9.98
C GLN A 15 18.86 5.00 -9.63
N ILE A 16 18.04 4.63 -10.61
CA ILE A 16 16.67 4.18 -10.32
C ILE A 16 16.82 2.92 -9.47
N PRO A 17 16.12 2.82 -8.33
CA PRO A 17 16.19 1.63 -7.49
C PRO A 17 15.96 0.35 -8.29
N LYS A 18 16.61 -0.74 -7.89
CA LYS A 18 16.69 -2.02 -8.63
C LYS A 18 15.36 -2.57 -9.13
N HIS A 19 14.23 -2.18 -8.53
CA HIS A 19 12.89 -2.65 -8.90
C HIS A 19 12.10 -1.68 -9.78
N GLY A 20 12.73 -0.60 -10.26
CA GLY A 20 12.06 0.39 -11.13
C GLY A 20 11.05 1.27 -10.40
N LEU A 21 11.14 1.40 -9.08
CA LEU A 21 10.32 2.28 -8.28
C LEU A 21 11.13 3.50 -7.86
N LEU A 22 10.59 4.69 -8.12
CA LEU A 22 11.14 5.97 -7.65
C LEU A 22 10.13 6.65 -6.74
N THR A 23 10.52 6.90 -5.49
CA THR A 23 9.73 7.70 -4.57
C THR A 23 10.30 9.09 -4.45
N ILE A 24 9.46 10.10 -4.65
CA ILE A 24 9.79 11.50 -4.52
C ILE A 24 8.92 12.15 -3.44
N HIS A 25 9.53 13.01 -2.64
CA HIS A 25 8.85 13.72 -1.57
C HIS A 25 9.40 15.13 -1.43
N GLY A 26 8.66 16.04 -0.81
CA GLY A 26 9.10 17.41 -0.56
C GLY A 26 8.03 18.45 -0.86
N PHE A 27 8.48 19.70 -0.98
CA PHE A 27 7.66 20.86 -1.35
C PHE A 27 8.03 21.37 -2.73
N GLY A 28 7.03 21.91 -3.45
CA GLY A 28 7.25 22.46 -4.77
C GLY A 28 7.81 21.43 -5.74
N ILE A 29 7.34 20.19 -5.69
CA ILE A 29 7.75 19.13 -6.61
C ILE A 29 7.40 19.55 -8.03
N ARG A 30 8.32 19.32 -8.97
CA ARG A 30 8.13 19.64 -10.39
C ARG A 30 8.35 18.41 -11.24
N LEU A 31 7.37 18.08 -12.07
CA LEU A 31 7.42 17.00 -13.05
C LEU A 31 7.17 17.59 -14.44
N LEU A 32 8.19 17.59 -15.28
CA LEU A 32 8.19 18.20 -16.61
C LEU A 32 8.66 17.19 -17.65
N ALA A 33 8.05 17.18 -18.83
CA ALA A 33 8.64 16.51 -20.00
C ALA A 33 9.27 17.56 -20.91
N LYS A 34 10.58 17.44 -21.13
CA LYS A 34 11.33 18.37 -21.98
C LYS A 34 12.32 17.61 -22.85
N SER A 35 12.31 17.88 -24.15
CA SER A 35 13.24 17.28 -25.12
C SER A 35 13.31 15.75 -25.00
N GLY A 36 12.15 15.09 -24.87
CA GLY A 36 12.04 13.63 -24.75
C GLY A 36 12.38 13.04 -23.38
N HIS A 37 12.80 13.83 -22.42
CA HIS A 37 13.16 13.41 -21.07
C HIS A 37 12.09 13.81 -20.05
N LEU A 38 11.96 13.03 -18.99
CA LEU A 38 11.23 13.40 -17.79
C LEU A 38 12.21 14.10 -16.83
N GLU A 39 11.95 15.37 -16.53
CA GLU A 39 12.69 16.14 -15.54
C GLU A 39 11.89 16.18 -14.24
N ILE A 40 12.54 15.79 -13.14
CA ILE A 40 11.95 15.67 -11.80
C ILE A 40 12.76 16.54 -10.86
N GLU A 41 12.10 17.50 -10.20
CA GLU A 41 12.66 18.25 -9.08
C GLU A 41 11.89 17.91 -7.81
N TYR A 42 12.58 17.51 -6.73
CA TYR A 42 11.96 17.11 -5.47
C TYR A 42 12.92 17.30 -4.28
N GLY A 43 12.42 17.15 -3.07
CA GLY A 43 13.17 17.35 -1.83
C GLY A 43 12.87 18.68 -1.15
N ILE A 44 13.59 18.99 -0.06
CA ILE A 44 13.39 20.17 0.78
C ILE A 44 14.74 20.85 1.02
N GLY A 45 14.79 22.16 0.85
CA GLY A 45 15.99 22.97 1.15
C GLY A 45 17.27 22.46 0.49
N PRO A 46 18.35 22.19 1.26
CA PRO A 46 19.62 21.70 0.74
C PRO A 46 19.54 20.31 0.09
N ASP A 47 18.55 19.50 0.48
CA ASP A 47 18.35 18.15 -0.06
C ASP A 47 17.54 18.11 -1.36
N ARG A 48 17.32 19.28 -1.97
CA ARG A 48 16.61 19.36 -3.24
C ARG A 48 17.41 18.69 -4.35
N ARG A 49 16.76 17.76 -5.04
CA ARG A 49 17.37 16.93 -6.09
C ARG A 49 16.71 17.18 -7.43
N LYS A 50 17.52 17.05 -8.47
CA LYS A 50 17.06 17.09 -9.86
C LYS A 50 17.45 15.79 -10.56
N LEU A 51 16.48 15.16 -11.21
CA LEU A 51 16.68 13.97 -12.02
C LEU A 51 16.23 14.25 -13.45
N ARG A 52 16.90 13.63 -14.39
CA ARG A 52 16.53 13.66 -15.80
C ARG A 52 16.55 12.23 -16.34
N LEU A 53 15.37 11.72 -16.70
CA LEU A 53 15.19 10.35 -17.14
C LEU A 53 14.94 10.32 -18.65
N PRO A 54 15.69 9.53 -19.42
CA PRO A 54 15.46 9.36 -20.85
C PRO A 54 14.20 8.51 -21.08
N ARG A 55 13.62 8.62 -22.29
CA ARG A 55 12.44 7.83 -22.65
C ARG A 55 12.72 6.34 -22.79
N VAL A 56 13.94 5.99 -23.16
CA VAL A 56 14.37 4.60 -23.40
C VAL A 56 15.37 4.19 -22.33
N ALA A 57 15.30 2.92 -21.91
CA ALA A 57 16.23 2.31 -20.95
C ALA A 57 16.30 3.06 -19.59
N ASN A 58 15.23 3.74 -19.16
CA ASN A 58 15.23 4.42 -17.88
C ASN A 58 14.96 3.46 -16.68
N GLY A 59 14.44 2.25 -16.93
CA GLY A 59 14.16 1.25 -15.90
C GLY A 59 13.01 1.60 -14.94
N LEU A 60 12.41 2.80 -15.07
CA LEU A 60 11.32 3.24 -14.20
C LEU A 60 10.03 2.48 -14.54
N LYS A 61 9.37 1.93 -13.52
CA LYS A 61 8.08 1.25 -13.63
C LYS A 61 6.99 1.98 -12.83
N ARG A 62 7.38 2.61 -11.73
CA ARG A 62 6.47 3.36 -10.84
C ARG A 62 7.13 4.63 -10.32
N LEU A 63 6.38 5.71 -10.35
CA LEU A 63 6.73 6.99 -9.74
C LEU A 63 5.74 7.27 -8.60
N VAL A 64 6.21 7.20 -7.36
CA VAL A 64 5.41 7.51 -6.17
C VAL A 64 5.74 8.93 -5.72
N CYS A 65 4.74 9.79 -5.69
CA CYS A 65 4.85 11.18 -5.24
C CYS A 65 4.15 11.35 -3.89
N ILE A 66 4.91 11.72 -2.86
CA ILE A 66 4.39 11.98 -1.52
C ILE A 66 4.47 13.48 -1.27
N SER A 67 3.45 14.21 -1.69
CA SER A 67 3.37 15.66 -1.54
C SER A 67 1.96 16.18 -1.76
N GLU A 68 1.68 17.35 -1.17
CA GLU A 68 0.47 18.13 -1.43
C GLU A 68 0.78 19.42 -2.18
N ASP A 69 2.06 19.67 -2.48
CA ASP A 69 2.52 20.89 -3.14
C ASP A 69 3.46 20.58 -4.30
N GLY A 70 3.20 21.23 -5.43
CA GLY A 70 3.96 21.04 -6.65
C GLY A 70 3.09 21.07 -7.91
N PHE A 71 3.70 20.75 -9.05
CA PHE A 71 2.96 20.61 -10.30
C PHE A 71 3.53 19.53 -11.21
N ILE A 72 2.65 18.96 -12.04
CA ILE A 72 2.97 18.04 -13.11
C ILE A 72 2.40 18.58 -14.42
N THR A 73 3.19 18.60 -15.48
CA THR A 73 2.69 19.00 -16.80
C THR A 73 1.92 17.87 -17.47
N LEU A 74 0.95 18.20 -18.33
CA LEU A 74 0.24 17.22 -19.15
C LEU A 74 1.20 16.41 -20.03
N SER A 75 2.26 17.04 -20.52
CA SER A 75 3.32 16.36 -21.27
C SER A 75 4.09 15.35 -20.43
N ALA A 76 4.29 15.61 -19.12
CA ALA A 76 4.91 14.65 -18.21
C ALA A 76 3.97 13.45 -17.94
N LEU A 77 2.67 13.69 -17.72
CA LEU A 77 1.68 12.61 -17.61
C LEU A 77 1.63 11.75 -18.86
N LYS A 78 1.59 12.40 -20.04
CA LYS A 78 1.66 11.69 -21.31
C LYS A 78 2.95 10.86 -21.43
N TRP A 79 4.10 11.45 -21.09
CA TRP A 79 5.38 10.76 -21.12
C TRP A 79 5.36 9.50 -20.24
N LEU A 80 4.88 9.59 -18.99
CA LEU A 80 4.76 8.44 -18.08
C LEU A 80 3.87 7.35 -18.67
N SER A 81 2.71 7.73 -19.22
CA SER A 81 1.79 6.80 -19.87
C SER A 81 2.40 6.10 -21.07
N ASP A 82 3.07 6.85 -21.95
CA ASP A 82 3.67 6.33 -23.19
C ASP A 82 4.80 5.31 -22.91
N VAL A 83 5.53 5.45 -21.80
CA VAL A 83 6.60 4.51 -21.40
C VAL A 83 6.11 3.44 -20.42
N GLY A 84 4.82 3.38 -20.14
CA GLY A 84 4.23 2.36 -19.27
C GLY A 84 4.54 2.52 -17.78
N VAL A 85 4.88 3.74 -17.34
CA VAL A 85 5.16 4.06 -15.93
C VAL A 85 3.86 4.41 -15.21
N ALA A 86 3.56 3.71 -14.12
CA ALA A 86 2.47 4.10 -13.23
C ALA A 86 2.87 5.30 -12.37
N PHE A 87 1.96 6.29 -12.25
CA PHE A 87 2.11 7.44 -11.34
C PHE A 87 1.13 7.30 -10.18
N ILE A 88 1.66 7.39 -8.97
CA ILE A 88 0.91 7.25 -7.72
C ILE A 88 1.15 8.49 -6.88
N MET A 89 0.10 9.17 -6.46
CA MET A 89 0.20 10.29 -5.54
C MET A 89 -0.42 9.94 -4.20
N LEU A 90 0.38 10.09 -3.15
CA LEU A 90 -0.02 9.96 -1.76
C LEU A 90 0.00 11.34 -1.10
N ASP A 91 -1.00 11.62 -0.25
CA ASP A 91 -0.91 12.77 0.65
C ASP A 91 0.02 12.49 1.84
N ARG A 92 0.26 13.50 2.67
CA ARG A 92 1.11 13.38 3.88
C ARG A 92 0.53 12.41 4.93
N LEU A 93 -0.74 12.04 4.81
CA LEU A 93 -1.40 11.07 5.66
C LEU A 93 -1.24 9.63 5.13
N GLY A 94 -0.54 9.45 4.00
CA GLY A 94 -0.42 8.20 3.30
C GLY A 94 -1.69 7.77 2.56
N LYS A 95 -2.67 8.69 2.36
CA LYS A 95 -3.86 8.37 1.59
C LYS A 95 -3.56 8.48 0.10
N VAL A 96 -3.97 7.48 -0.66
CA VAL A 96 -3.89 7.48 -2.13
C VAL A 96 -4.84 8.54 -2.69
N ARG A 97 -4.31 9.49 -3.45
CA ARG A 97 -5.06 10.58 -4.08
C ARG A 97 -5.24 10.37 -5.57
N ILE A 98 -4.18 9.94 -6.24
CA ILE A 98 -4.17 9.70 -7.69
C ILE A 98 -3.41 8.40 -7.94
N VAL A 99 -3.96 7.57 -8.80
CA VAL A 99 -3.26 6.44 -9.42
C VAL A 99 -3.55 6.50 -10.90
N THR A 100 -2.48 6.56 -11.70
CA THR A 100 -2.57 6.40 -13.14
C THR A 100 -1.65 5.25 -13.55
N GLY A 101 -2.11 4.43 -14.47
CA GLY A 101 -1.31 3.34 -15.02
C GLY A 101 -1.28 3.40 -16.54
N PRO A 102 -0.56 2.49 -17.18
CA PRO A 102 -0.66 2.30 -18.62
C PRO A 102 -2.11 1.97 -19.00
N THR A 103 -2.51 2.41 -20.17
CA THR A 103 -3.86 2.17 -20.70
C THR A 103 -4.14 0.67 -20.71
N SER A 104 -5.14 0.25 -19.95
CA SER A 104 -5.55 -1.15 -19.86
C SER A 104 -6.74 -1.43 -20.77
N PRO A 105 -6.84 -2.64 -21.34
CA PRO A 105 -8.00 -3.03 -22.11
C PRO A 105 -9.26 -2.96 -21.25
N SER A 106 -10.32 -2.39 -21.82
CA SER A 106 -11.63 -2.32 -21.16
C SER A 106 -12.44 -3.58 -21.50
N ASP A 107 -12.72 -4.42 -20.51
CA ASP A 107 -13.66 -5.54 -20.65
C ASP A 107 -15.04 -5.15 -20.13
N VAL A 108 -15.92 -4.76 -21.04
CA VAL A 108 -17.30 -4.36 -20.71
C VAL A 108 -18.12 -5.52 -20.14
N ARG A 109 -17.88 -6.77 -20.57
CA ARG A 109 -18.59 -7.95 -20.06
C ARG A 109 -18.22 -8.21 -18.61
N LEU A 110 -16.92 -8.11 -18.32
CA LEU A 110 -16.42 -8.29 -16.95
C LEU A 110 -16.95 -7.21 -16.00
N ARG A 111 -16.95 -5.93 -16.41
CA ARG A 111 -17.53 -4.84 -15.60
C ARG A 111 -19.04 -4.99 -15.38
N ARG A 112 -19.77 -5.46 -16.39
CA ARG A 112 -21.19 -5.78 -16.23
C ARG A 112 -21.40 -6.93 -15.25
N ALA A 113 -20.62 -8.01 -15.35
CA ALA A 113 -20.68 -9.12 -14.41
C ALA A 113 -20.35 -8.66 -12.98
N GLN A 114 -19.36 -7.79 -12.80
CA GLN A 114 -19.01 -7.17 -11.54
C GLN A 114 -20.20 -6.38 -10.95
N ALA A 115 -20.82 -5.50 -11.72
CA ALA A 115 -21.96 -4.69 -11.29
C ALA A 115 -23.18 -5.54 -10.88
N LEU A 116 -23.40 -6.68 -11.54
CA LEU A 116 -24.51 -7.58 -11.28
C LEU A 116 -24.24 -8.62 -10.17
N ALA A 117 -23.00 -8.66 -9.63
CA ALA A 117 -22.60 -9.69 -8.66
C ALA A 117 -23.43 -9.67 -7.38
N HIS A 118 -23.90 -8.52 -6.93
CA HIS A 118 -24.77 -8.39 -5.76
C HIS A 118 -26.18 -8.98 -6.01
N GLN A 119 -26.66 -9.00 -7.25
CA GLN A 119 -28.00 -9.47 -7.58
C GLN A 119 -28.07 -10.99 -7.80
N ASN A 120 -26.94 -11.63 -8.13
CA ASN A 120 -26.87 -13.05 -8.48
C ASN A 120 -26.14 -13.93 -7.45
N GLY A 121 -25.87 -13.40 -6.25
CA GLY A 121 -25.20 -14.11 -5.17
C GLY A 121 -23.67 -14.21 -5.30
N LYS A 122 -23.08 -13.78 -6.42
CA LYS A 122 -21.62 -13.83 -6.62
C LYS A 122 -20.86 -12.93 -5.67
N ALA A 123 -21.42 -11.78 -5.30
CA ALA A 123 -20.80 -10.89 -4.32
C ALA A 123 -20.59 -11.58 -2.97
N LEU A 124 -21.56 -12.37 -2.51
CA LEU A 124 -21.44 -13.14 -1.27
C LEU A 124 -20.38 -14.24 -1.36
N GLU A 125 -20.35 -14.98 -2.47
CA GLU A 125 -19.36 -16.03 -2.72
C GLU A 125 -17.93 -15.43 -2.71
N ILE A 126 -17.72 -14.34 -3.46
CA ILE A 126 -16.47 -13.61 -3.52
C ILE A 126 -16.05 -13.07 -2.14
N SER A 127 -16.99 -12.47 -1.41
CA SER A 127 -16.73 -11.92 -0.08
C SER A 127 -16.29 -12.99 0.93
N ARG A 128 -16.93 -14.17 0.91
CA ARG A 128 -16.53 -15.30 1.75
C ARG A 128 -15.09 -15.72 1.45
N GLU A 129 -14.70 -15.81 0.18
CA GLU A 129 -13.34 -16.22 -0.21
C GLU A 129 -12.30 -15.18 0.17
N LEU A 130 -12.56 -13.88 -0.06
CA LEU A 130 -11.65 -12.80 0.32
C LEU A 130 -11.41 -12.76 1.84
N ILE A 131 -12.49 -12.81 2.62
CA ILE A 131 -12.38 -12.80 4.08
C ILE A 131 -11.80 -14.10 4.61
N ARG A 132 -12.10 -15.25 4.02
CA ARG A 132 -11.46 -16.53 4.38
C ARG A 132 -9.94 -16.46 4.24
N ALA A 133 -9.44 -15.93 3.12
CA ALA A 133 -8.00 -15.76 2.89
C ALA A 133 -7.36 -14.83 3.94
N LYS A 134 -8.02 -13.71 4.27
CA LYS A 134 -7.59 -12.82 5.34
C LYS A 134 -7.51 -13.53 6.69
N LEU A 135 -8.59 -14.18 7.10
CA LEU A 135 -8.67 -14.84 8.41
C LEU A 135 -7.65 -15.98 8.53
N GLN A 136 -7.42 -16.72 7.45
CA GLN A 136 -6.38 -17.74 7.41
C GLN A 136 -4.99 -17.14 7.68
N GLY A 137 -4.61 -16.08 6.97
CA GLY A 137 -3.32 -15.44 7.19
C GLY A 137 -3.20 -14.83 8.60
N GLN A 138 -4.29 -14.27 9.16
CA GLN A 138 -4.31 -13.77 10.53
C GLN A 138 -4.14 -14.89 11.56
N GLU A 139 -4.77 -16.04 11.34
CA GLU A 139 -4.58 -17.23 12.17
C GLU A 139 -3.12 -17.67 12.16
N GLU A 140 -2.49 -17.74 10.98
CA GLU A 140 -1.08 -18.11 10.82
C GLU A 140 -0.15 -17.14 11.57
N VAL A 141 -0.36 -15.83 11.46
CA VAL A 141 0.41 -14.82 12.20
C VAL A 141 0.31 -15.02 13.70
N VAL A 142 -0.90 -15.20 14.22
CA VAL A 142 -1.12 -15.38 15.66
C VAL A 142 -0.51 -16.69 16.17
N ARG A 143 -0.65 -17.77 15.41
CA ARG A 143 -0.14 -19.08 15.78
C ARG A 143 1.37 -19.16 15.70
N GLU A 144 1.95 -18.73 14.58
CA GLU A 144 3.35 -18.96 14.28
C GLU A 144 4.29 -17.85 14.78
N GLN A 145 3.87 -16.59 14.72
CA GLN A 145 4.72 -15.46 15.12
C GLN A 145 4.43 -14.98 16.53
N LEU A 146 3.15 -14.75 16.87
CA LEU A 146 2.77 -14.30 18.21
C LEU A 146 2.76 -15.43 19.24
N LYS A 147 2.81 -16.70 18.81
CA LYS A 147 2.80 -17.89 19.66
C LYS A 147 1.61 -17.95 20.62
N GLN A 148 0.41 -17.54 20.15
CA GLN A 148 -0.83 -17.51 20.93
C GLN A 148 -1.87 -18.49 20.34
N PRO A 149 -1.69 -19.82 20.49
CA PRO A 149 -2.53 -20.84 19.85
C PRO A 149 -4.00 -20.74 20.24
N THR A 150 -4.31 -20.37 21.46
CA THR A 150 -5.72 -20.21 21.92
C THR A 150 -6.45 -19.13 21.12
N ILE A 151 -5.81 -18.00 20.86
CA ILE A 151 -6.39 -16.93 20.03
C ILE A 151 -6.49 -17.38 18.57
N ALA A 152 -5.45 -18.06 18.05
CA ALA A 152 -5.47 -18.62 16.70
C ALA A 152 -6.64 -19.60 16.50
N ASP A 153 -6.93 -20.46 17.50
CA ASP A 153 -8.06 -21.39 17.45
C ASP A 153 -9.43 -20.69 17.46
N VAL A 154 -9.53 -19.52 18.12
CA VAL A 154 -10.75 -18.69 18.03
C VAL A 154 -10.92 -18.16 16.61
N ILE A 155 -9.82 -17.64 16.00
CA ILE A 155 -9.84 -17.14 14.61
C ILE A 155 -10.22 -18.28 13.65
N ALA A 156 -9.64 -19.48 13.80
CA ALA A 156 -9.96 -20.65 12.99
C ALA A 156 -11.46 -20.98 13.04
N ARG A 157 -12.04 -21.02 14.25
CA ARG A 157 -13.49 -21.26 14.41
C ARG A 157 -14.35 -20.19 13.75
N LEU A 158 -13.98 -18.92 13.83
CA LEU A 158 -14.70 -17.83 13.16
C LEU A 158 -14.58 -17.94 11.64
N ARG A 159 -13.41 -18.33 11.12
CA ARG A 159 -13.19 -18.59 9.70
C ARG A 159 -14.08 -19.72 9.17
N GLU A 160 -14.20 -20.81 9.91
CA GLU A 160 -15.08 -21.93 9.51
C GLU A 160 -16.56 -21.53 9.41
N ARG A 161 -17.02 -20.57 10.22
CA ARG A 161 -18.39 -20.05 10.16
C ARG A 161 -18.69 -19.23 8.91
N LEU A 162 -17.68 -18.79 8.16
CA LEU A 162 -17.90 -18.08 6.90
C LEU A 162 -18.69 -18.92 5.87
N LYS A 163 -18.57 -20.23 5.90
CA LYS A 163 -19.33 -21.13 5.00
C LYS A 163 -20.85 -21.04 5.22
N ASP A 164 -21.25 -20.76 6.46
CA ASP A 164 -22.65 -20.72 6.89
C ASP A 164 -23.24 -19.29 6.84
N ALA A 165 -22.45 -18.28 6.42
CA ALA A 165 -22.90 -16.91 6.32
C ALA A 165 -23.76 -16.73 5.05
N GLU A 166 -25.05 -16.58 5.16
CA GLU A 166 -25.99 -16.49 4.02
C GLU A 166 -26.11 -15.06 3.45
N GLU A 167 -25.60 -14.06 4.17
CA GLU A 167 -25.68 -12.65 3.81
C GLU A 167 -24.32 -11.95 3.96
N LEU A 168 -24.12 -10.85 3.22
CA LEU A 168 -22.89 -10.05 3.29
C LEU A 168 -22.66 -9.46 4.67
N ASP A 169 -23.70 -9.08 5.39
CA ASP A 169 -23.58 -8.54 6.73
C ASP A 169 -23.10 -9.59 7.74
N ALA A 170 -23.48 -10.85 7.58
CA ALA A 170 -22.93 -11.95 8.38
C ALA A 170 -21.42 -12.12 8.13
N VAL A 171 -20.95 -12.00 6.89
CA VAL A 171 -19.52 -12.01 6.55
C VAL A 171 -18.78 -10.86 7.22
N ARG A 172 -19.34 -9.63 7.14
CA ARG A 172 -18.77 -8.42 7.76
C ARG A 172 -18.70 -8.53 9.29
N HIS A 173 -19.74 -9.08 9.93
CA HIS A 173 -19.74 -9.30 11.37
C HIS A 173 -18.68 -10.31 11.81
N LEU A 174 -18.49 -11.40 11.06
CA LEU A 174 -17.44 -12.37 11.34
C LEU A 174 -16.06 -11.75 11.18
N GLU A 175 -15.85 -10.96 10.14
CA GLU A 175 -14.62 -10.19 9.90
C GLU A 175 -14.33 -9.24 11.06
N ALA A 176 -15.29 -8.38 11.43
CA ALA A 176 -15.13 -7.40 12.51
C ALA A 176 -14.81 -8.06 13.86
N ARG A 177 -15.49 -9.17 14.18
CA ARG A 177 -15.23 -9.95 15.39
C ARG A 177 -13.85 -10.58 15.38
N THR A 178 -13.43 -11.10 14.23
CA THR A 178 -12.09 -11.66 14.08
C THR A 178 -11.02 -10.57 14.21
N ALA A 179 -11.24 -9.39 13.64
CA ALA A 179 -10.31 -8.27 13.75
C ALA A 179 -10.10 -7.82 15.21
N GLN A 180 -11.16 -7.79 16.03
CA GLN A 180 -11.05 -7.51 17.47
C GLN A 180 -10.18 -8.55 18.18
N THR A 181 -10.42 -9.84 17.92
CA THR A 181 -9.65 -10.95 18.47
C THR A 181 -8.18 -10.89 18.04
N TYR A 182 -7.94 -10.66 16.75
CA TYR A 182 -6.61 -10.57 16.17
C TYR A 182 -5.80 -9.42 16.77
N TRP A 183 -6.34 -8.19 16.82
CA TRP A 183 -5.63 -7.05 17.36
C TRP A 183 -5.46 -7.09 18.88
N SER A 184 -6.26 -7.90 19.60
CA SER A 184 -6.01 -8.14 21.03
C SER A 184 -4.70 -8.88 21.27
N ALA A 185 -4.31 -9.77 20.33
CA ALA A 185 -3.04 -10.50 20.40
C ALA A 185 -1.79 -9.60 20.21
N TRP A 186 -1.95 -8.44 19.59
CA TRP A 186 -0.86 -7.49 19.34
C TRP A 186 -0.67 -6.45 20.45
N ARG A 187 -1.69 -6.22 21.26
CA ARG A 187 -1.79 -5.05 22.16
C ARG A 187 -0.56 -4.82 23.02
N ASP A 188 -0.03 -5.87 23.60
CA ASP A 188 1.05 -5.78 24.59
C ASP A 188 2.45 -6.01 24.01
N LEU A 189 2.56 -6.13 22.68
CA LEU A 189 3.85 -6.27 22.03
C LEU A 189 4.76 -5.08 22.37
N PRO A 190 5.96 -5.32 22.92
CA PRO A 190 6.92 -4.27 23.17
C PRO A 190 7.51 -3.76 21.85
N ILE A 191 7.68 -2.45 21.76
CA ILE A 191 8.36 -1.79 20.65
C ILE A 191 9.72 -1.35 21.12
N LEU A 192 10.75 -1.86 20.47
CA LEU A 192 12.12 -1.62 20.86
C LEU A 192 12.67 -0.34 20.23
N PHE A 193 13.40 0.43 21.04
CA PHE A 193 14.19 1.59 20.60
C PHE A 193 15.61 1.48 21.16
N PRO A 194 16.63 2.03 20.47
CA PRO A 194 17.99 2.10 21.00
C PRO A 194 18.03 2.83 22.33
N ARG A 195 18.92 2.43 23.23
CA ARG A 195 19.06 3.04 24.59
C ARG A 195 19.25 4.56 24.55
N GLN A 196 19.94 5.07 23.54
CA GLN A 196 20.17 6.49 23.33
C GLN A 196 18.88 7.27 23.02
N ASP A 197 17.90 6.61 22.39
CA ASP A 197 16.60 7.19 22.01
C ASP A 197 15.59 7.12 23.16
N ALA A 198 15.77 6.21 24.12
CA ALA A 198 14.78 5.85 25.15
C ALA A 198 14.24 7.06 25.94
N LYS A 199 15.08 8.07 26.20
CA LYS A 199 14.70 9.29 26.94
C LYS A 199 13.78 10.23 26.13
N HIS A 200 13.74 10.07 24.82
CA HIS A 200 13.02 10.94 23.88
C HIS A 200 11.82 10.26 23.23
N VAL A 201 11.58 8.97 23.57
CA VAL A 201 10.46 8.19 23.05
C VAL A 201 9.26 8.37 23.98
N PRO A 202 8.09 8.79 23.47
CA PRO A 202 6.87 8.83 24.27
C PRO A 202 6.48 7.46 24.81
N ASN A 203 5.99 7.38 26.04
CA ASN A 203 5.64 6.10 26.68
C ASN A 203 4.64 5.25 25.88
N HIS A 204 3.68 5.90 25.22
CA HIS A 204 2.69 5.20 24.41
C HIS A 204 3.25 4.63 23.08
N TRP A 205 4.51 4.94 22.74
CA TRP A 205 5.20 4.31 21.61
C TRP A 205 5.91 3.00 21.98
N LEU A 206 6.08 2.72 23.25
CA LEU A 206 6.82 1.54 23.75
C LEU A 206 6.02 0.24 23.66
N ARG A 207 4.75 0.30 23.28
CA ARG A 207 3.87 -0.85 23.05
C ARG A 207 3.05 -0.64 21.80
N PHE A 208 2.64 -1.74 21.17
CA PHE A 208 1.77 -1.69 19.99
C PHE A 208 0.43 -0.99 20.30
N GLY A 209 -0.15 -1.27 21.47
CA GLY A 209 -1.37 -0.64 21.95
C GLY A 209 -2.61 -0.95 21.10
N ALA A 210 -3.60 -0.08 21.22
CA ALA A 210 -4.81 -0.19 20.41
C ALA A 210 -4.58 0.40 19.01
N ARG A 211 -5.26 -0.19 18.02
CA ARG A 211 -5.23 0.32 16.63
C ARG A 211 -6.32 1.37 16.36
N HIS A 212 -6.64 2.16 17.36
CA HIS A 212 -7.64 3.23 17.28
C HIS A 212 -6.99 4.57 17.60
N SER A 213 -7.34 5.60 16.82
CA SER A 213 -7.01 6.97 17.20
C SER A 213 -7.92 7.42 18.34
N PRO A 214 -7.39 7.98 19.43
CA PRO A 214 -8.21 8.60 20.48
C PRO A 214 -9.12 9.72 19.97
N LEU A 215 -8.73 10.37 18.86
CA LEU A 215 -9.43 11.51 18.30
C LEU A 215 -10.59 11.14 17.38
N THR A 216 -10.49 10.03 16.64
CA THR A 216 -11.44 9.70 15.57
C THR A 216 -12.01 8.28 15.65
N SER A 217 -11.59 7.49 16.64
CA SER A 217 -11.87 6.05 16.75
C SER A 217 -11.47 5.22 15.52
N GLY A 218 -10.84 5.84 14.53
CA GLY A 218 -10.41 5.21 13.28
C GLY A 218 -8.91 4.88 13.27
N PRO A 219 -8.46 3.86 12.52
CA PRO A 219 -7.05 3.48 12.45
C PRO A 219 -6.20 4.46 11.63
N ARG A 220 -6.80 5.39 10.91
CA ARG A 220 -6.09 6.29 9.97
C ARG A 220 -5.13 7.28 10.63
N LEU A 221 -5.42 7.68 11.87
CA LEU A 221 -4.55 8.57 12.63
C LEU A 221 -3.79 7.72 13.66
N ALA A 222 -2.66 7.19 13.23
CA ALA A 222 -1.82 6.36 14.07
C ALA A 222 -1.27 7.15 15.27
N VAL A 223 -1.27 6.53 16.45
CA VAL A 223 -0.73 7.13 17.68
C VAL A 223 0.67 6.64 18.03
N ASN A 224 1.17 5.64 17.30
CA ASN A 224 2.49 5.06 17.54
C ASN A 224 3.17 4.61 16.23
N PRO A 225 4.48 4.38 16.24
CA PRO A 225 5.27 4.01 15.09
C PRO A 225 4.78 2.79 14.30
N PRO A 226 4.51 1.61 14.90
CA PRO A 226 4.05 0.45 14.13
C PRO A 226 2.73 0.69 13.40
N ASN A 227 1.77 1.38 14.03
CA ASN A 227 0.51 1.73 13.40
C ASN A 227 0.70 2.75 12.25
N ALA A 228 1.66 3.68 12.37
CA ALA A 228 2.01 4.60 11.31
C ALA A 228 2.65 3.88 10.11
N ILE A 229 3.55 2.93 10.37
CA ILE A 229 4.15 2.06 9.32
C ILE A 229 3.06 1.26 8.61
N LEU A 230 2.17 0.58 9.36
CA LEU A 230 1.06 -0.19 8.75
C LEU A 230 0.18 0.68 7.86
N ASN A 231 -0.20 1.87 8.33
CA ASN A 231 -1.04 2.76 7.54
C ASN A 231 -0.37 3.17 6.22
N TYR A 232 0.94 3.44 6.26
CA TYR A 232 1.71 3.80 5.08
C TYR A 232 1.84 2.62 4.10
N VAL A 233 2.22 1.45 4.58
CA VAL A 233 2.39 0.25 3.75
C VAL A 233 1.06 -0.22 3.18
N PHE A 234 -0.05 -0.12 3.94
CA PHE A 234 -1.39 -0.39 3.41
C PHE A 234 -1.79 0.57 2.29
N ALA A 235 -1.42 1.85 2.37
CA ALA A 235 -1.69 2.80 1.29
C ALA A 235 -0.87 2.47 0.02
N LEU A 236 0.39 2.06 0.17
CA LEU A 236 1.18 1.55 -0.95
C LEU A 236 0.55 0.30 -1.57
N ALA A 237 0.17 -0.66 -0.75
CA ALA A 237 -0.46 -1.89 -1.21
C ALA A 237 -1.85 -1.64 -1.83
N GLU A 238 -2.64 -0.69 -1.31
CA GLU A 238 -3.90 -0.24 -1.92
C GLU A 238 -3.66 0.30 -3.33
N SER A 239 -2.60 1.08 -3.54
CA SER A 239 -2.26 1.58 -4.88
C SER A 239 -1.90 0.46 -5.86
N GLU A 240 -1.22 -0.59 -5.40
CA GLU A 240 -0.96 -1.79 -6.19
C GLU A 240 -2.25 -2.57 -6.50
N CYS A 241 -3.19 -2.64 -5.55
CA CYS A 241 -4.53 -3.21 -5.80
C CYS A 241 -5.27 -2.44 -6.90
N ARG A 242 -5.26 -1.11 -6.87
CA ARG A 242 -5.88 -0.28 -7.92
C ARG A 242 -5.25 -0.53 -9.29
N LEU A 243 -3.93 -0.58 -9.37
CA LEU A 243 -3.21 -0.90 -10.60
C LEU A 243 -3.56 -2.29 -11.12
N ALA A 244 -3.62 -3.28 -10.25
CA ALA A 244 -3.99 -4.66 -10.60
C ALA A 244 -5.42 -4.75 -11.13
N LEU A 245 -6.39 -4.11 -10.47
CA LEU A 245 -7.79 -4.06 -10.91
C LEU A 245 -7.94 -3.36 -12.26
N CYS A 246 -7.26 -2.22 -12.43
CA CYS A 246 -7.22 -1.50 -13.70
C CYS A 246 -6.67 -2.40 -14.83
N ALA A 247 -5.54 -3.10 -14.58
CA ALA A 247 -4.95 -4.02 -15.55
C ALA A 247 -5.87 -5.21 -15.91
N CYS A 248 -6.77 -5.60 -15.00
CA CYS A 248 -7.79 -6.62 -15.24
C CYS A 248 -9.06 -6.09 -15.93
N GLY A 249 -9.19 -4.77 -16.10
CA GLY A 249 -10.40 -4.14 -16.65
C GLY A 249 -11.57 -4.08 -15.66
N LEU A 250 -11.30 -4.22 -14.35
CA LEU A 250 -12.27 -4.11 -13.27
C LEU A 250 -12.38 -2.67 -12.77
N ASP A 251 -13.56 -2.31 -12.29
CA ASP A 251 -13.82 -1.04 -11.63
C ASP A 251 -13.42 -1.15 -10.15
N ALA A 252 -12.49 -0.31 -9.70
CA ALA A 252 -12.01 -0.33 -8.32
C ALA A 252 -13.07 0.13 -7.31
N GLY A 253 -14.07 0.90 -7.74
CA GLY A 253 -15.14 1.43 -6.88
C GLY A 253 -16.21 0.39 -6.53
N ILE A 254 -16.47 -0.57 -7.42
CA ILE A 254 -17.52 -1.59 -7.22
C ILE A 254 -16.98 -2.73 -6.37
N GLY A 255 -17.17 -2.65 -5.05
CA GLY A 255 -16.73 -3.64 -4.07
C GLY A 255 -17.75 -4.70 -3.76
N PHE A 256 -17.34 -5.67 -2.92
CA PHE A 256 -18.20 -6.78 -2.47
C PHE A 256 -18.32 -6.81 -0.94
N VAL A 257 -17.21 -6.71 -0.21
CA VAL A 257 -17.17 -6.70 1.26
C VAL A 257 -17.42 -5.32 1.81
N HIS A 258 -16.65 -4.33 1.33
CA HIS A 258 -16.78 -2.96 1.76
C HIS A 258 -17.99 -2.29 1.10
N VAL A 259 -18.81 -1.63 1.92
CA VAL A 259 -19.97 -0.87 1.41
C VAL A 259 -19.49 0.19 0.42
N GLU A 260 -20.13 0.26 -0.71
CA GLU A 260 -19.88 1.28 -1.71
C GLU A 260 -20.25 2.66 -1.16
N THR A 261 -19.29 3.57 -1.20
CA THR A 261 -19.49 4.97 -0.81
C THR A 261 -18.85 5.89 -1.82
N ARG A 262 -19.37 7.09 -1.94
CA ARG A 262 -18.84 8.11 -2.85
C ARG A 262 -17.33 8.32 -2.62
N ASN A 263 -16.55 8.32 -3.68
CA ASN A 263 -15.09 8.51 -3.66
C ASN A 263 -14.30 7.45 -2.86
N ARG A 264 -14.76 6.20 -2.87
CA ARG A 264 -14.08 5.08 -2.24
C ARG A 264 -13.88 3.96 -3.24
N ASP A 265 -12.65 3.48 -3.36
CA ASP A 265 -12.32 2.34 -4.19
C ASP A 265 -12.52 1.04 -3.39
N SER A 266 -13.80 0.68 -3.22
CA SER A 266 -14.22 -0.42 -2.33
C SER A 266 -13.62 -1.77 -2.74
N LEU A 267 -13.53 -2.08 -4.06
CA LEU A 267 -12.91 -3.32 -4.52
C LEU A 267 -11.39 -3.34 -4.29
N ALA A 268 -10.72 -2.18 -4.40
CA ALA A 268 -9.29 -2.11 -4.07
C ALA A 268 -9.05 -2.42 -2.59
N LEU A 269 -9.93 -1.96 -1.70
CA LEU A 269 -9.87 -2.29 -0.27
C LEU A 269 -10.21 -3.76 -0.02
N ASP A 270 -11.20 -4.33 -0.73
CA ASP A 270 -11.53 -5.75 -0.65
C ASP A 270 -10.33 -6.62 -1.04
N LEU A 271 -9.67 -6.27 -2.12
CA LEU A 271 -8.48 -7.00 -2.59
C LEU A 271 -7.30 -6.85 -1.61
N LEU A 272 -7.13 -5.67 -1.01
CA LEU A 272 -6.12 -5.41 0.01
C LEU A 272 -6.26 -6.37 1.21
N GLU A 273 -7.49 -6.74 1.60
CA GLU A 273 -7.71 -7.66 2.73
C GLU A 273 -6.97 -8.98 2.56
N THR A 274 -6.77 -9.46 1.33
CA THR A 274 -6.10 -10.73 1.06
C THR A 274 -4.60 -10.71 1.35
N ILE A 275 -3.96 -9.54 1.34
CA ILE A 275 -2.52 -9.38 1.57
C ILE A 275 -2.19 -8.68 2.88
N ARG A 276 -3.18 -8.12 3.59
CA ARG A 276 -2.96 -7.50 4.91
C ARG A 276 -2.20 -8.40 5.87
N PRO A 277 -2.55 -9.68 6.05
CA PRO A 277 -1.82 -10.54 6.98
C PRO A 277 -0.33 -10.70 6.62
N SER A 278 0.01 -10.69 5.32
CA SER A 278 1.42 -10.74 4.88
C SER A 278 2.18 -9.47 5.23
N ILE A 279 1.53 -8.30 5.11
CA ILE A 279 2.10 -7.01 5.52
C ILE A 279 2.28 -6.95 7.03
N GLU A 280 1.28 -7.42 7.76
CA GLU A 280 1.27 -7.48 9.22
C GLU A 280 2.37 -8.42 9.73
N ALA A 281 2.50 -9.61 9.14
CA ALA A 281 3.57 -10.56 9.43
C ALA A 281 4.98 -9.96 9.19
N TRP A 282 5.14 -9.26 8.07
CA TRP A 282 6.38 -8.58 7.74
C TRP A 282 6.73 -7.50 8.77
N LEU A 283 5.76 -6.66 9.15
CA LEU A 283 5.99 -5.64 10.18
C LEU A 283 6.31 -6.28 11.53
N LEU A 284 5.61 -7.35 11.90
CA LEU A 284 5.82 -8.05 13.17
C LEU A 284 7.26 -8.56 13.27
N ASN A 285 7.76 -9.22 12.23
CA ASN A 285 9.16 -9.65 12.17
C ASN A 285 10.09 -8.46 12.36
N TRP A 286 9.88 -7.37 11.63
CA TRP A 286 10.75 -6.20 11.73
C TRP A 286 10.78 -5.63 13.14
N ILE A 287 9.65 -5.32 13.77
CA ILE A 287 9.61 -4.68 15.10
C ILE A 287 10.04 -5.59 16.25
N THR A 288 10.10 -6.91 16.02
CA THR A 288 10.60 -7.89 17.00
C THR A 288 12.10 -8.15 16.85
N GLU A 289 12.65 -7.99 15.66
CA GLU A 289 14.05 -8.26 15.36
C GLU A 289 14.92 -7.01 15.46
N GLU A 290 14.39 -5.84 15.09
CA GLU A 290 15.16 -4.60 14.99
C GLU A 290 14.52 -3.45 15.77
N PRO A 291 15.31 -2.68 16.55
CA PRO A 291 14.84 -1.48 17.21
C PRO A 291 14.47 -0.39 16.18
N LEU A 292 13.31 0.25 16.38
CA LEU A 292 12.91 1.43 15.62
C LEU A 292 13.72 2.66 16.06
N ARG A 293 14.07 3.54 15.14
CA ARG A 293 14.78 4.77 15.44
C ARG A 293 13.81 5.90 15.74
N ARG A 294 13.99 6.63 16.85
CA ARG A 294 13.15 7.78 17.20
C ARG A 294 13.13 8.84 16.09
N SER A 295 14.27 9.05 15.41
CA SER A 295 14.43 10.03 14.32
C SER A 295 13.60 9.74 13.08
N ASP A 296 13.09 8.52 12.92
CA ASP A 296 12.29 8.12 11.76
C ASP A 296 10.79 8.50 11.92
N PHE A 297 10.43 9.06 13.07
CA PHE A 297 9.05 9.42 13.41
C PHE A 297 8.97 10.79 14.04
N PHE A 298 7.82 11.45 13.90
CA PHE A 298 7.49 12.63 14.68
C PHE A 298 6.03 12.57 15.16
N GLU A 299 5.80 13.18 16.31
CA GLU A 299 4.46 13.31 16.86
C GLU A 299 3.93 14.71 16.55
N THR A 300 2.73 14.79 16.01
CA THR A 300 2.06 16.06 15.80
C THR A 300 1.51 16.62 17.10
N GLY A 301 1.23 17.92 17.19
CA GLY A 301 0.58 18.53 18.36
C GLY A 301 -0.78 17.92 18.72
N SER A 302 -1.40 17.17 17.80
CA SER A 302 -2.64 16.40 18.03
C SER A 302 -2.41 14.95 18.45
N GLY A 303 -1.17 14.55 18.76
CA GLY A 303 -0.82 13.20 19.22
C GLY A 303 -0.76 12.13 18.13
N ASN A 304 -0.70 12.53 16.84
CA ASN A 304 -0.57 11.57 15.76
C ASN A 304 0.90 11.31 15.44
N CYS A 305 1.28 10.04 15.37
CA CYS A 305 2.58 9.60 14.90
C CYS A 305 2.65 9.65 13.36
N ARG A 306 3.71 10.26 12.84
CA ARG A 306 4.00 10.39 11.40
C ARG A 306 5.37 9.83 11.09
N LEU A 307 5.52 9.33 9.88
CA LEU A 307 6.80 8.88 9.34
C LEU A 307 7.59 10.05 8.79
N MET A 308 8.90 10.03 9.02
CA MET A 308 9.82 10.95 8.35
C MET A 308 10.06 10.50 6.90
N SER A 309 10.37 11.45 6.04
CA SER A 309 10.51 11.23 4.60
C SER A 309 11.50 10.13 4.22
N ARG A 310 12.59 9.98 4.98
CA ARG A 310 13.57 8.92 4.79
C ARG A 310 12.91 7.55 4.91
N LEU A 311 12.19 7.32 6.02
CA LEU A 311 11.50 6.05 6.25
C LEU A 311 10.39 5.80 5.20
N CYS A 312 9.66 6.85 4.79
CA CYS A 312 8.69 6.73 3.70
C CYS A 312 9.35 6.22 2.41
N SER A 313 10.53 6.72 2.06
CA SER A 313 11.27 6.26 0.88
C SER A 313 11.70 4.79 1.01
N GLU A 314 12.25 4.41 2.15
CA GLU A 314 12.65 3.02 2.44
C GLU A 314 11.45 2.07 2.36
N LEU A 315 10.32 2.42 2.96
CA LEU A 315 9.09 1.63 2.92
C LEU A 315 8.49 1.52 1.51
N SER A 316 8.62 2.56 0.69
CA SER A 316 8.12 2.52 -0.69
C SER A 316 8.81 1.44 -1.53
N GLU A 317 10.06 1.09 -1.21
CA GLU A 317 10.79 0.01 -1.88
C GLU A 317 10.17 -1.38 -1.65
N THR A 318 9.25 -1.50 -0.68
CA THR A 318 8.49 -2.74 -0.44
C THR A 318 7.33 -2.95 -1.42
N ALA A 319 6.89 -1.92 -2.16
CA ALA A 319 5.72 -2.01 -3.05
C ALA A 319 5.77 -3.17 -4.06
N PRO A 320 6.93 -3.50 -4.70
CA PRO A 320 7.02 -4.66 -5.60
C PRO A 320 6.73 -6.00 -4.90
N THR A 321 7.06 -6.14 -3.62
CA THR A 321 6.76 -7.33 -2.82
C THR A 321 5.25 -7.53 -2.69
N TRP A 322 4.52 -6.45 -2.41
CA TRP A 322 3.07 -6.47 -2.28
C TRP A 322 2.38 -6.73 -3.62
N ALA A 323 2.88 -6.13 -4.71
CA ALA A 323 2.43 -6.45 -6.07
C ALA A 323 2.62 -7.93 -6.41
N GLY A 324 3.73 -8.54 -5.99
CA GLY A 324 4.00 -9.97 -6.14
C GLY A 324 3.02 -10.85 -5.34
N SER A 325 2.72 -10.47 -4.10
CA SER A 325 1.75 -11.16 -3.25
C SER A 325 0.33 -11.08 -3.82
N LEU A 326 -0.08 -9.93 -4.34
CA LEU A 326 -1.35 -9.74 -5.04
C LEU A 326 -1.49 -10.64 -6.27
N ARG A 327 -0.43 -10.73 -7.10
CA ARG A 327 -0.45 -11.60 -8.28
C ARG A 327 -0.68 -13.07 -7.92
N ARG A 328 -0.01 -13.56 -6.89
CA ARG A 328 -0.20 -14.93 -6.39
C ARG A 328 -1.63 -15.15 -5.87
N GLY A 329 -2.15 -14.22 -5.08
CA GLY A 329 -3.51 -14.24 -4.58
C GLY A 329 -4.56 -14.24 -5.69
N LEU A 330 -4.43 -13.34 -6.67
CA LEU A 330 -5.31 -13.26 -7.83
C LEU A 330 -5.25 -14.51 -8.70
N SER A 331 -4.09 -15.10 -8.92
CA SER A 331 -3.96 -16.35 -9.69
C SER A 331 -4.69 -17.50 -9.03
N THR A 332 -4.59 -17.63 -7.70
CA THR A 332 -5.30 -18.64 -6.91
C THR A 332 -6.82 -18.41 -6.95
N TRP A 333 -7.23 -17.15 -6.83
CA TRP A 333 -8.63 -16.74 -6.86
C TRP A 333 -9.27 -16.97 -8.24
N HIS A 334 -8.55 -16.67 -9.34
CA HIS A 334 -8.97 -16.94 -10.71
C HIS A 334 -9.23 -18.43 -10.96
N ALA A 335 -8.32 -19.28 -10.47
CA ALA A 335 -8.46 -20.71 -10.63
C ALA A 335 -9.74 -21.25 -9.94
N ARG A 336 -10.14 -20.62 -8.83
CA ARG A 336 -11.32 -21.02 -8.05
C ARG A 336 -12.64 -20.42 -8.55
N CYS A 337 -12.63 -19.16 -8.98
CA CYS A 337 -13.86 -18.46 -9.40
C CYS A 337 -14.23 -18.68 -10.88
N GLY A 338 -13.45 -19.46 -11.64
CA GLY A 338 -13.76 -19.82 -13.03
C GLY A 338 -13.73 -18.67 -14.02
N ILE A 339 -13.11 -17.53 -13.66
CA ILE A 339 -12.92 -16.38 -14.56
C ILE A 339 -11.78 -16.71 -15.52
N ARG A 340 -12.12 -17.30 -16.71
CA ARG A 340 -11.16 -17.90 -17.65
C ARG A 340 -10.29 -16.94 -18.45
N HIS A 341 -10.43 -15.62 -18.31
CA HIS A 341 -9.77 -14.64 -19.18
C HIS A 341 -9.04 -13.54 -18.40
N LEU A 342 -7.94 -13.87 -17.70
CA LEU A 342 -6.89 -12.88 -17.48
C LEU A 342 -5.94 -12.86 -18.67
N ASN A 343 -5.69 -11.65 -19.15
CA ASN A 343 -4.76 -11.36 -20.24
C ASN A 343 -3.38 -12.02 -19.97
N PRO A 344 -2.80 -12.73 -20.95
CA PRO A 344 -1.48 -13.37 -20.83
C PRO A 344 -0.33 -12.44 -20.43
N SER A 345 -0.49 -11.12 -20.62
CA SER A 345 0.50 -10.12 -20.17
C SER A 345 0.73 -10.10 -18.66
N PHE A 346 -0.18 -10.67 -17.85
CA PHE A 346 -0.01 -10.85 -16.41
C PHE A 346 0.89 -12.06 -16.05
N ARG A 347 1.17 -12.94 -17.03
CA ARG A 347 1.98 -14.17 -16.82
C ARG A 347 3.47 -13.99 -17.13
N ARG A 348 3.91 -12.87 -17.71
CA ARG A 348 5.31 -12.68 -18.12
C ARG A 348 5.88 -11.40 -17.55
N SER A 349 6.53 -11.50 -16.43
CA SER A 349 7.74 -10.74 -16.05
C SER A 349 8.36 -11.47 -14.86
N ASP A 350 9.08 -12.55 -15.20
CA ASP A 350 10.12 -13.09 -14.35
C ASP A 350 11.32 -12.13 -14.36
#